data_9fc997681c65064dd864ef787fabac59
#
_entry.id   9fc997681c65064dd864ef787fabac59
#
_cell.length_a   1.000
_cell.length_b   1.000
_cell.length_c   1.000
_cell.angle_alpha   90.00
_cell.angle_beta   90.00
_cell.angle_gamma   90.00
#
_symmetry.space_group_name_H-M   'P 1'
#
loop_
_entity.id
_entity.type
_entity.pdbx_description
1 polymer ?
#
loop_
_entity_poly.entity_id
_entity_poly.type
_entity_poly.pdbx_seq_one_letter_code
_entity_poly.pdbx_strand_id
1 'polypeptide(L)'
;MLGFNKKTQDASPQENTGGENKVFHFIKTHKKRCIAVVAAAAVLVAVIVPRKSRSASADLAYTQEKLGRRDIVNVYDGSGTINAADSYTVKSLVTGTVLTADFELGDSIEKGDILYTIDISDVENNLASAQLSVEQAQRNYDDIADMQNVRTGISGEVSSFAVAAGDAVQAGQTVATIRDTSVMLLAVDFPAAEAQSFVAGQAAQVMPDTTFETLNGTIRSVSGADPAGDASLMTCTVTIAVPNAGSLTTAQAAVAQVNGVSSLNSAHFTYQREETVVAAASGTVSELCVKEGSTVRQDDVILRITGKDLDKQTKNAADSLRAAELQMSSAEKTISHYTIDAPISGTIVDKKVKAGDKLSANDTAMQNLCTIYDMSYLEMKLNVDELKIRSLEVGQEVDITADAVPGETYKGVISSILVAGTTANGSTSYPVTVRIDDMGELLPGMNATAKITTASVKNVLALPNAALVRGSYVLVTKDSPSAANAETSMTAPDGYVYVKVTTGISDDDYIEVKSGLQEGDTIAYDNSSVSATDFYSNMMASAEGDDE
;
A
#
# COMPACT_ATOMS: atom_id res chain seq x y z
N MET A 1 -48.16 -8.18 29.41
CA MET A 1 -48.68 -9.24 30.31
C MET A 1 -47.51 -9.85 31.04
N LEU A 2 -47.47 -9.62 32.31
CA LEU A 2 -47.12 -10.51 33.44
C LEU A 2 -45.73 -11.18 33.34
N GLY A 3 -44.81 -11.09 34.25
CA GLY A 3 -44.85 -10.62 35.65
C GLY A 3 -43.82 -11.43 36.44
N PHE A 4 -43.07 -10.74 37.31
CA PHE A 4 -42.54 -11.21 38.60
C PHE A 4 -41.72 -12.56 38.69
N ASN A 5 -40.49 -12.60 39.22
CA ASN A 5 -40.31 -12.61 40.68
C ASN A 5 -38.83 -12.55 41.09
N LYS A 6 -38.61 -11.80 42.14
CA LYS A 6 -37.49 -11.65 43.07
C LYS A 6 -37.10 -12.96 43.76
N LYS A 7 -35.79 -13.18 43.99
CA LYS A 7 -35.34 -13.68 45.32
C LYS A 7 -33.88 -13.27 45.58
N THR A 8 -33.77 -12.43 46.58
CA THR A 8 -32.62 -12.14 47.42
C THR A 8 -32.14 -13.40 48.14
N GLN A 9 -30.85 -13.58 48.30
CA GLN A 9 -30.29 -14.23 49.49
C GLN A 9 -28.97 -13.58 49.85
N ASP A 10 -28.98 -13.03 51.06
CA ASP A 10 -27.86 -12.59 51.90
C ASP A 10 -26.82 -13.69 52.12
N ALA A 11 -25.57 -13.32 52.15
CA ALA A 11 -24.54 -14.00 52.91
C ALA A 11 -23.57 -12.97 53.47
N SER A 12 -23.70 -12.72 54.77
CA SER A 12 -22.82 -11.95 55.63
C SER A 12 -21.42 -12.58 55.74
N PRO A 13 -20.35 -11.79 55.94
CA PRO A 13 -19.03 -12.30 56.26
C PRO A 13 -18.89 -12.54 57.75
N GLN A 14 -18.28 -13.64 58.08
CA GLN A 14 -17.85 -14.03 59.44
C GLN A 14 -16.73 -13.11 59.94
N GLU A 15 -16.98 -12.58 61.13
CA GLU A 15 -15.99 -12.02 62.06
C GLU A 15 -14.93 -13.06 62.45
N ASN A 16 -13.69 -12.66 62.37
CA ASN A 16 -12.60 -13.36 62.99
C ASN A 16 -12.03 -12.49 64.12
N THR A 17 -12.49 -12.78 65.34
CA THR A 17 -11.98 -12.24 66.59
C THR A 17 -10.69 -12.92 66.98
N GLY A 18 -9.66 -12.16 67.35
CA GLY A 18 -8.51 -12.74 68.03
C GLY A 18 -7.30 -11.84 68.17
N GLY A 19 -7.17 -11.17 69.27
CA GLY A 19 -5.90 -10.56 69.64
C GLY A 19 -5.98 -9.21 70.37
N GLU A 20 -6.74 -9.15 71.44
CA GLU A 20 -6.62 -8.01 72.37
C GLU A 20 -5.27 -8.01 73.07
N ASN A 21 -4.45 -6.98 72.81
CA ASN A 21 -3.18 -6.72 73.48
C ASN A 21 -3.41 -6.45 74.94
N LYS A 22 -2.98 -7.36 75.79
CA LYS A 22 -3.01 -7.29 77.24
C LYS A 22 -2.36 -6.03 77.84
N VAL A 23 -1.63 -5.25 77.10
CA VAL A 23 -0.99 -3.99 77.48
C VAL A 23 -2.01 -2.83 77.65
N PHE A 24 -3.02 -2.80 76.86
CA PHE A 24 -4.03 -1.71 76.93
C PHE A 24 -4.98 -1.85 78.11
N HIS A 25 -5.19 -3.02 78.64
CA HIS A 25 -6.09 -3.22 79.78
C HIS A 25 -5.40 -2.83 81.11
N PHE A 26 -4.07 -2.94 81.18
CA PHE A 26 -3.29 -2.56 82.42
C PHE A 26 -3.24 -1.03 82.56
N ILE A 27 -3.20 -0.26 81.47
CA ILE A 27 -3.16 1.23 81.53
C ILE A 27 -4.52 1.83 81.93
N LYS A 28 -5.60 1.17 81.63
CA LYS A 28 -6.95 1.69 81.93
C LYS A 28 -7.33 1.54 83.43
N THR A 29 -6.77 0.57 84.15
CA THR A 29 -7.08 0.29 85.60
C THR A 29 -6.23 1.05 86.57
N HIS A 30 -5.04 1.58 86.21
CA HIS A 30 -4.12 2.23 87.12
C HIS A 30 -3.67 3.64 86.71
N LYS A 31 -4.56 4.39 85.98
CA LYS A 31 -4.28 5.73 85.47
C LYS A 31 -3.66 6.70 86.47
N LYS A 32 -4.09 6.67 87.76
CA LYS A 32 -3.56 7.56 88.78
C LYS A 32 -2.15 7.17 89.34
N ARG A 33 -1.74 5.95 89.20
CA ARG A 33 -0.39 5.51 89.64
C ARG A 33 0.67 5.71 88.57
N CYS A 34 0.34 5.57 87.31
CA CYS A 34 1.27 5.82 86.18
C CYS A 34 1.56 7.33 86.01
N ILE A 35 0.63 8.20 86.26
CA ILE A 35 0.82 9.66 86.18
C ILE A 35 1.74 10.14 87.32
N ALA A 36 1.66 9.53 88.56
CA ALA A 36 2.56 9.87 89.64
C ALA A 36 4.01 9.46 89.42
N VAL A 37 4.27 8.36 88.74
CA VAL A 37 5.63 7.90 88.40
C VAL A 37 6.28 8.75 87.30
N VAL A 38 5.53 9.16 86.32
CA VAL A 38 6.02 10.02 85.22
C VAL A 38 6.30 11.45 85.80
N ALA A 39 5.45 11.96 86.67
CA ALA A 39 5.66 13.28 87.31
C ALA A 39 6.90 13.28 88.23
N ALA A 40 7.13 12.20 88.97
CA ALA A 40 8.31 12.08 89.79
C ALA A 40 9.64 11.93 89.01
N ALA A 41 9.59 11.27 87.88
CA ALA A 41 10.73 11.16 86.97
C ALA A 41 11.07 12.49 86.30
N ALA A 42 10.05 13.29 85.92
CA ALA A 42 10.24 14.61 85.30
C ALA A 42 10.84 15.64 86.25
N VAL A 43 10.48 15.56 87.57
CA VAL A 43 11.06 16.45 88.56
C VAL A 43 12.51 16.06 88.90
N LEU A 44 12.88 14.77 88.88
CA LEU A 44 14.24 14.29 89.10
C LEU A 44 15.15 14.68 87.94
N VAL A 45 14.71 14.72 86.74
CA VAL A 45 15.48 15.16 85.58
C VAL A 45 15.69 16.70 85.59
N ALA A 46 14.74 17.48 86.10
CA ALA A 46 14.83 18.94 86.20
C ALA A 46 15.81 19.45 87.25
N VAL A 47 16.22 18.61 88.28
CA VAL A 47 17.06 19.04 89.37
C VAL A 47 18.56 18.68 89.15
N ILE A 48 18.90 17.78 88.21
CA ILE A 48 20.24 17.27 88.00
C ILE A 48 21.02 17.90 86.84
N VAL A 49 20.33 18.70 85.97
CA VAL A 49 21.04 19.32 84.84
C VAL A 49 21.41 20.76 85.18
N PRO A 50 22.70 21.07 85.40
CA PRO A 50 23.11 22.47 85.58
C PRO A 50 22.96 23.19 84.26
N ARG A 51 22.14 24.28 84.18
CA ARG A 51 22.08 25.22 83.11
C ARG A 51 23.43 25.86 82.93
N LYS A 52 24.23 25.33 82.01
CA LYS A 52 25.30 26.08 81.34
C LYS A 52 24.80 26.55 80.01
N SER A 53 24.34 27.78 79.90
CA SER A 53 24.21 28.49 78.65
C SER A 53 25.61 28.58 78.05
N ARG A 54 25.85 27.73 77.10
CA ARG A 54 26.86 27.96 76.06
C ARG A 54 26.15 28.23 74.75
N SER A 55 26.26 29.46 74.27
CA SER A 55 26.11 29.75 72.84
C SER A 55 27.12 28.87 72.11
N ALA A 56 26.68 27.71 71.64
CA ALA A 56 27.44 26.98 70.67
C ALA A 56 27.11 27.64 69.34
N SER A 57 27.98 28.54 68.86
CA SER A 57 28.17 28.73 67.45
C SER A 57 28.36 27.32 66.89
N ALA A 58 27.41 26.80 66.11
CA ALA A 58 27.64 25.61 65.30
C ALA A 58 28.78 26.02 64.34
N ASP A 59 29.96 25.50 64.62
CA ASP A 59 31.07 25.55 63.66
C ASP A 59 30.61 24.69 62.49
N LEU A 60 30.04 25.31 61.49
CA LEU A 60 29.72 24.66 60.20
C LEU A 60 31.06 24.19 59.64
N ALA A 61 31.31 22.88 59.74
CA ALA A 61 32.51 22.29 59.16
C ALA A 61 32.38 22.35 57.61
N TYR A 62 32.94 23.38 57.03
CA TYR A 62 33.04 23.52 55.59
C TYR A 62 34.01 22.52 55.00
N THR A 63 33.58 21.76 54.01
CA THR A 63 34.46 20.95 53.17
C THR A 63 35.30 21.89 52.31
N GLN A 64 36.60 21.74 52.33
CA GLN A 64 37.52 22.52 51.50
C GLN A 64 38.03 21.67 50.33
N GLU A 65 37.95 22.19 49.13
CA GLU A 65 38.45 21.58 47.91
C GLU A 65 39.28 22.57 47.10
N LYS A 66 40.37 22.08 46.50
CA LYS A 66 41.16 22.88 45.54
C LYS A 66 40.52 22.85 44.16
N LEU A 67 40.31 24.00 43.62
CA LEU A 67 39.74 24.15 42.27
C LEU A 67 40.73 23.65 41.21
N GLY A 68 40.28 22.74 40.38
CA GLY A 68 41.06 22.12 39.33
C GLY A 68 40.34 22.13 38.00
N ARG A 69 41.05 21.69 36.96
CA ARG A 69 40.44 21.56 35.61
C ARG A 69 39.90 20.17 35.40
N ARG A 70 38.74 20.13 34.75
CA ARG A 70 38.03 18.86 34.42
C ARG A 70 37.31 19.01 33.07
N ASP A 71 36.94 17.89 32.52
CA ASP A 71 35.98 17.85 31.41
C ASP A 71 34.57 17.84 32.04
N ILE A 72 33.69 18.69 31.55
CA ILE A 72 32.28 18.77 31.96
C ILE A 72 31.44 18.37 30.77
N VAL A 73 30.62 17.36 30.94
CA VAL A 73 29.73 16.82 29.92
C VAL A 73 28.30 16.85 30.45
N ASN A 74 27.48 17.66 29.83
CA ASN A 74 26.06 17.70 30.15
C ASN A 74 25.35 16.61 29.32
N VAL A 75 24.73 15.67 30.01
CA VAL A 75 24.04 14.53 29.42
C VAL A 75 22.56 14.65 29.68
N TYR A 76 21.77 14.32 28.71
CA TYR A 76 20.34 14.09 28.86
C TYR A 76 20.07 12.58 28.88
N ASP A 77 19.50 12.09 29.96
CA ASP A 77 19.05 10.71 30.08
C ASP A 77 17.55 10.63 29.77
N GLY A 78 17.19 9.83 28.79
CA GLY A 78 15.81 9.61 28.37
C GLY A 78 15.51 8.12 28.27
N SER A 79 14.37 7.69 28.78
CA SER A 79 13.90 6.31 28.61
C SER A 79 12.93 6.20 27.45
N GLY A 80 12.94 5.06 26.78
CA GLY A 80 12.04 4.79 25.67
C GLY A 80 11.95 3.31 25.35
N THR A 81 11.16 2.98 24.36
CA THR A 81 11.01 1.61 23.84
C THR A 81 11.67 1.48 22.47
N ILE A 82 12.31 0.33 22.27
CA ILE A 82 12.89 -0.04 21.00
C ILE A 82 11.79 -0.60 20.11
N ASN A 83 11.76 -0.15 18.86
CA ASN A 83 10.80 -0.58 17.85
C ASN A 83 11.56 -1.03 16.59
N ALA A 84 10.92 -1.83 15.75
CA ALA A 84 11.41 -2.12 14.42
C ALA A 84 11.43 -0.85 13.54
N ALA A 85 12.21 -0.85 12.47
CA ALA A 85 12.29 0.25 11.49
C ALA A 85 10.92 0.58 10.91
N ASP A 86 10.14 -0.44 10.59
CA ASP A 86 8.75 -0.36 10.18
C ASP A 86 7.99 -1.59 10.68
N SER A 87 6.68 -1.46 10.78
CA SER A 87 5.81 -2.56 11.14
C SER A 87 4.53 -2.51 10.32
N TYR A 88 4.20 -3.58 9.66
CA TYR A 88 3.01 -3.66 8.84
C TYR A 88 2.13 -4.83 9.24
N THR A 89 0.89 -4.54 9.57
CA THR A 89 -0.13 -5.57 9.77
C THR A 89 -0.87 -5.82 8.47
N VAL A 90 -0.64 -6.98 7.88
CA VAL A 90 -1.29 -7.44 6.64
C VAL A 90 -2.76 -7.72 6.93
N LYS A 91 -3.63 -7.17 6.10
CA LYS A 91 -5.09 -7.29 6.24
C LYS A 91 -5.70 -7.88 4.98
N SER A 92 -6.77 -8.66 5.14
CA SER A 92 -7.59 -9.08 4.02
C SER A 92 -8.60 -8.01 3.64
N LEU A 93 -8.76 -7.79 2.34
CA LEU A 93 -9.83 -6.96 1.76
C LEU A 93 -11.02 -7.80 1.29
N VAL A 94 -10.88 -9.13 1.33
CA VAL A 94 -11.87 -10.08 0.81
C VAL A 94 -12.22 -11.12 1.87
N THR A 95 -13.37 -11.77 1.67
CA THR A 95 -13.84 -12.89 2.48
C THR A 95 -13.69 -14.18 1.68
N GLY A 96 -13.45 -15.29 2.35
CA GLY A 96 -13.27 -16.59 1.69
C GLY A 96 -12.49 -17.55 2.56
N THR A 97 -12.21 -18.74 2.06
CA THR A 97 -11.37 -19.73 2.73
C THR A 97 -9.92 -19.56 2.32
N VAL A 98 -9.01 -19.49 3.28
CA VAL A 98 -7.57 -19.42 3.01
C VAL A 98 -7.08 -20.78 2.51
N LEU A 99 -6.53 -20.82 1.31
CA LEU A 99 -6.00 -22.05 0.70
C LEU A 99 -4.58 -22.33 1.15
N THR A 100 -3.71 -21.30 1.11
CA THR A 100 -2.29 -21.43 1.48
C THR A 100 -1.87 -20.31 2.45
N ALA A 101 -0.94 -20.64 3.33
CA ALA A 101 -0.24 -19.75 4.24
C ALA A 101 1.12 -20.40 4.58
N ASP A 102 2.01 -20.48 3.57
CA ASP A 102 3.20 -21.36 3.57
C ASP A 102 4.43 -20.67 4.20
N PHE A 103 4.23 -19.91 5.25
CA PHE A 103 5.27 -19.27 6.05
C PHE A 103 5.02 -19.50 7.54
N GLU A 104 6.04 -19.36 8.37
CA GLU A 104 5.94 -19.55 9.81
C GLU A 104 6.41 -18.29 10.57
N LEU A 105 6.17 -18.28 11.89
CA LEU A 105 6.66 -17.22 12.77
C LEU A 105 8.19 -17.26 12.80
N GLY A 106 8.80 -16.09 12.58
CA GLY A 106 10.25 -15.92 12.50
C GLY A 106 10.83 -16.01 11.08
N ASP A 107 10.03 -16.37 10.08
CA ASP A 107 10.50 -16.40 8.70
C ASP A 107 10.81 -15.00 8.18
N SER A 108 11.89 -14.90 7.40
CA SER A 108 12.25 -13.70 6.66
C SER A 108 11.59 -13.76 5.29
N ILE A 109 10.91 -12.69 4.92
CA ILE A 109 10.19 -12.54 3.64
C ILE A 109 10.65 -11.30 2.91
N GLU A 110 10.53 -11.32 1.58
CA GLU A 110 10.80 -10.18 0.72
C GLU A 110 9.48 -9.49 0.31
N LYS A 111 9.56 -8.20 0.02
CA LYS A 111 8.42 -7.46 -0.51
C LYS A 111 7.95 -8.07 -1.84
N GLY A 112 6.68 -8.42 -1.91
CA GLY A 112 6.04 -9.05 -3.07
C GLY A 112 5.92 -10.58 -2.96
N ASP A 113 6.48 -11.20 -1.91
CA ASP A 113 6.26 -12.62 -1.66
C ASP A 113 4.79 -12.89 -1.34
N ILE A 114 4.27 -13.98 -1.88
CA ILE A 114 2.90 -14.40 -1.63
C ILE A 114 2.80 -14.97 -0.21
N LEU A 115 1.99 -14.33 0.61
CA LEU A 115 1.74 -14.75 1.99
C LEU A 115 0.50 -15.66 2.08
N TYR A 116 -0.58 -15.25 1.44
CA TYR A 116 -1.84 -15.97 1.49
C TYR A 116 -2.46 -16.06 0.12
N THR A 117 -3.06 -17.20 -0.18
CA THR A 117 -4.01 -17.35 -1.27
C THR A 117 -5.39 -17.70 -0.70
N ILE A 118 -6.42 -17.04 -1.18
CA ILE A 118 -7.80 -17.23 -0.74
C ILE A 118 -8.58 -17.86 -1.89
N ASP A 119 -9.55 -18.70 -1.58
CA ASP A 119 -10.40 -19.38 -2.56
C ASP A 119 -11.16 -18.37 -3.44
N ILE A 120 -10.96 -18.46 -4.75
CA ILE A 120 -11.57 -17.58 -5.76
C ILE A 120 -12.81 -18.19 -6.42
N SER A 121 -13.20 -19.43 -6.05
CA SER A 121 -14.26 -20.19 -6.75
C SER A 121 -15.56 -19.40 -6.91
N ASP A 122 -15.91 -18.58 -5.92
CA ASP A 122 -17.14 -17.77 -5.97
C ASP A 122 -17.02 -16.56 -6.92
N VAL A 123 -15.81 -16.07 -7.20
CA VAL A 123 -15.57 -14.88 -8.04
C VAL A 123 -15.05 -15.21 -9.44
N GLU A 124 -14.55 -16.41 -9.65
CA GLU A 124 -14.08 -16.90 -10.95
C GLU A 124 -15.19 -16.86 -12.00
N ASN A 125 -16.41 -17.26 -11.62
CA ASN A 125 -17.59 -17.20 -12.49
C ASN A 125 -17.95 -15.75 -12.90
N ASN A 126 -17.69 -14.78 -12.03
CA ASN A 126 -17.93 -13.38 -12.34
C ASN A 126 -16.92 -12.87 -13.38
N LEU A 127 -15.65 -13.29 -13.28
CA LEU A 127 -14.64 -12.98 -14.30
C LEU A 127 -14.99 -13.61 -15.65
N ALA A 128 -15.34 -14.91 -15.65
CA ALA A 128 -15.75 -15.61 -16.88
C ALA A 128 -16.96 -14.93 -17.54
N SER A 129 -17.94 -14.51 -16.75
CA SER A 129 -19.12 -13.78 -17.25
C SER A 129 -18.75 -12.40 -17.81
N ALA A 130 -17.81 -11.70 -17.17
CA ALA A 130 -17.31 -10.42 -17.66
C ALA A 130 -16.52 -10.57 -18.96
N GLN A 131 -15.69 -11.60 -19.08
CA GLN A 131 -14.97 -11.96 -20.31
C GLN A 131 -15.92 -12.22 -21.46
N LEU A 132 -16.96 -13.04 -21.20
CA LEU A 132 -18.00 -13.32 -22.22
C LEU A 132 -18.73 -12.04 -22.65
N SER A 133 -18.98 -11.12 -21.71
CA SER A 133 -19.62 -9.84 -22.03
C SER A 133 -18.74 -8.95 -22.90
N VAL A 134 -17.43 -8.93 -22.68
CA VAL A 134 -16.47 -8.22 -23.55
C VAL A 134 -16.47 -8.82 -24.94
N GLU A 135 -16.40 -10.16 -25.04
CA GLU A 135 -16.41 -10.86 -26.32
C GLU A 135 -17.70 -10.60 -27.15
N GLN A 136 -18.85 -10.56 -26.46
CA GLN A 136 -20.12 -10.23 -27.09
C GLN A 136 -20.17 -8.78 -27.56
N ALA A 137 -19.71 -7.85 -26.71
CA ALA A 137 -19.67 -6.43 -27.06
C ALA A 137 -18.67 -6.14 -28.18
N GLN A 138 -17.53 -6.85 -28.23
CA GLN A 138 -16.55 -6.76 -29.30
C GLN A 138 -17.15 -7.22 -30.62
N ARG A 139 -17.77 -8.41 -30.67
CA ARG A 139 -18.43 -8.89 -31.87
C ARG A 139 -19.49 -7.90 -32.39
N ASN A 140 -20.32 -7.38 -31.49
CA ASN A 140 -21.32 -6.39 -31.85
C ASN A 140 -20.71 -5.09 -32.40
N TYR A 141 -19.60 -4.64 -31.84
CA TYR A 141 -18.86 -3.47 -32.34
C TYR A 141 -18.28 -3.74 -33.72
N ASP A 142 -17.66 -4.90 -33.93
CA ASP A 142 -17.06 -5.30 -35.20
C ASP A 142 -18.13 -5.43 -36.30
N ASP A 143 -19.26 -6.06 -35.98
CA ASP A 143 -20.40 -6.21 -36.89
C ASP A 143 -20.94 -4.85 -37.34
N ILE A 144 -21.15 -3.90 -36.40
CA ILE A 144 -21.65 -2.57 -36.71
C ILE A 144 -20.60 -1.74 -37.48
N ALA A 145 -19.33 -1.84 -37.07
CA ALA A 145 -18.23 -1.15 -37.76
C ALA A 145 -18.05 -1.67 -39.17
N ASP A 146 -18.25 -2.97 -39.40
CA ASP A 146 -18.13 -3.58 -40.72
C ASP A 146 -19.29 -3.23 -41.64
N MET A 147 -20.46 -2.85 -41.08
CA MET A 147 -21.57 -2.31 -41.90
C MET A 147 -21.22 -1.04 -42.68
N GLN A 148 -20.18 -0.31 -42.27
CA GLN A 148 -19.65 0.84 -43.01
C GLN A 148 -18.93 0.41 -44.29
N ASN A 149 -18.41 -0.81 -44.35
CA ASN A 149 -17.64 -1.36 -45.44
C ASN A 149 -18.51 -2.34 -46.24
N VAL A 150 -18.87 -1.97 -47.42
CA VAL A 150 -19.60 -2.87 -48.31
C VAL A 150 -18.58 -3.76 -49.01
N ARG A 151 -18.66 -5.07 -48.76
CA ARG A 151 -17.72 -6.08 -49.26
C ARG A 151 -18.37 -6.93 -50.35
N THR A 152 -17.53 -7.49 -51.16
CA THR A 152 -17.97 -8.50 -52.14
C THR A 152 -17.97 -9.90 -51.55
N GLY A 153 -18.99 -10.71 -51.82
CA GLY A 153 -19.04 -12.11 -51.42
C GLY A 153 -18.32 -13.07 -52.38
N ILE A 154 -17.94 -12.59 -53.57
CA ILE A 154 -17.23 -13.40 -54.59
C ILE A 154 -16.01 -12.65 -55.14
N SER A 155 -15.03 -13.43 -55.61
CA SER A 155 -13.96 -12.90 -56.46
C SER A 155 -14.46 -12.73 -57.89
N GLY A 156 -14.10 -11.61 -58.54
CA GLY A 156 -14.52 -11.36 -59.91
C GLY A 156 -14.17 -9.94 -60.38
N GLU A 157 -14.84 -9.49 -61.41
CA GLU A 157 -14.71 -8.14 -61.96
C GLU A 157 -15.94 -7.31 -61.61
N VAL A 158 -15.73 -6.07 -61.17
CA VAL A 158 -16.81 -5.11 -60.90
C VAL A 158 -17.46 -4.72 -62.25
N SER A 159 -18.65 -5.26 -62.52
CA SER A 159 -19.36 -5.01 -63.77
C SER A 159 -19.97 -3.60 -63.86
N SER A 160 -20.55 -3.16 -62.74
CA SER A 160 -21.16 -1.83 -62.65
C SER A 160 -21.40 -1.40 -61.24
N PHE A 161 -21.39 -0.11 -61.01
CA PHE A 161 -21.95 0.51 -59.81
C PHE A 161 -23.33 1.08 -60.09
N ALA A 162 -24.29 0.79 -59.21
CA ALA A 162 -25.62 1.40 -59.25
C ALA A 162 -25.68 2.73 -58.49
N VAL A 163 -24.57 3.13 -57.84
CA VAL A 163 -24.47 4.32 -56.99
C VAL A 163 -23.13 5.02 -57.21
N ALA A 164 -23.10 6.32 -56.96
CA ALA A 164 -21.89 7.15 -57.02
C ALA A 164 -21.51 7.66 -55.63
N ALA A 165 -20.25 8.15 -55.47
CA ALA A 165 -19.84 8.82 -54.24
C ALA A 165 -20.71 10.07 -54.00
N GLY A 166 -21.26 10.19 -52.78
CA GLY A 166 -22.22 11.24 -52.41
C GLY A 166 -23.68 10.81 -52.45
N ASP A 167 -24.01 9.66 -53.07
CA ASP A 167 -25.39 9.17 -53.14
C ASP A 167 -25.88 8.62 -51.80
N ALA A 168 -27.16 8.83 -51.53
CA ALA A 168 -27.83 8.22 -50.37
C ALA A 168 -28.25 6.79 -50.73
N VAL A 169 -27.97 5.85 -49.85
CA VAL A 169 -28.33 4.44 -49.98
C VAL A 169 -29.15 3.96 -48.79
N GLN A 170 -29.97 2.95 -49.02
CA GLN A 170 -30.74 2.27 -47.98
C GLN A 170 -30.20 0.85 -47.76
N ALA A 171 -30.35 0.32 -46.54
CA ALA A 171 -30.02 -1.08 -46.26
C ALA A 171 -30.79 -2.01 -47.23
N GLY A 172 -30.10 -2.98 -47.84
CA GLY A 172 -30.64 -3.89 -48.84
C GLY A 172 -30.69 -3.32 -50.29
N GLN A 173 -30.32 -2.06 -50.50
CA GLN A 173 -30.25 -1.48 -51.85
C GLN A 173 -29.03 -2.03 -52.59
N THR A 174 -29.24 -2.42 -53.87
CA THR A 174 -28.14 -2.81 -54.77
C THR A 174 -27.19 -1.65 -54.99
N VAL A 175 -25.89 -1.88 -54.82
CA VAL A 175 -24.83 -0.88 -54.97
C VAL A 175 -23.83 -1.23 -56.08
N ALA A 176 -23.62 -2.52 -56.32
CA ALA A 176 -22.72 -2.97 -57.37
C ALA A 176 -23.11 -4.37 -57.86
N THR A 177 -22.64 -4.72 -59.05
CA THR A 177 -22.72 -6.08 -59.59
C THR A 177 -21.31 -6.58 -59.89
N ILE A 178 -20.98 -7.76 -59.37
CA ILE A 178 -19.69 -8.42 -59.54
C ILE A 178 -19.89 -9.72 -60.29
N ARG A 179 -19.02 -9.97 -61.25
CA ARG A 179 -19.09 -11.12 -62.14
C ARG A 179 -17.78 -11.88 -62.11
N ASP A 180 -17.85 -13.17 -61.92
CA ASP A 180 -16.69 -14.03 -62.14
C ASP A 180 -16.57 -14.30 -63.66
N THR A 181 -15.68 -13.52 -64.28
CA THR A 181 -15.36 -13.62 -65.70
C THR A 181 -14.30 -14.64 -66.02
N SER A 182 -13.67 -15.29 -65.00
CA SER A 182 -12.55 -16.22 -65.17
C SER A 182 -12.95 -17.52 -65.87
N VAL A 183 -14.20 -17.93 -65.68
CA VAL A 183 -14.79 -19.11 -66.31
C VAL A 183 -16.18 -18.79 -66.81
N MET A 184 -16.45 -19.09 -68.08
CA MET A 184 -17.77 -18.96 -68.67
C MET A 184 -18.44 -20.35 -68.73
N LEU A 185 -19.74 -20.37 -68.47
CA LEU A 185 -20.54 -21.60 -68.56
C LEU A 185 -21.34 -21.57 -69.90
N LEU A 186 -21.29 -22.68 -70.57
CA LEU A 186 -22.09 -22.93 -71.74
C LEU A 186 -23.02 -24.11 -71.43
N ALA A 187 -24.31 -23.88 -71.46
CA ALA A 187 -25.37 -24.90 -71.32
C ALA A 187 -25.98 -25.25 -72.67
N VAL A 188 -25.68 -26.40 -73.18
CA VAL A 188 -26.10 -26.91 -74.46
C VAL A 188 -26.70 -28.28 -74.39
N ASP A 189 -27.62 -28.58 -75.26
CA ASP A 189 -28.34 -29.83 -75.26
C ASP A 189 -27.68 -30.88 -76.16
N PHE A 190 -27.56 -32.08 -75.63
CA PHE A 190 -27.09 -33.27 -76.36
C PHE A 190 -28.15 -34.35 -76.37
N PRO A 191 -28.14 -35.26 -77.39
CA PRO A 191 -29.01 -36.42 -77.36
C PRO A 191 -28.84 -37.23 -76.09
N ALA A 192 -29.93 -37.56 -75.41
CA ALA A 192 -29.87 -38.23 -74.11
C ALA A 192 -29.14 -39.58 -74.16
N ALA A 193 -29.25 -40.30 -75.27
CA ALA A 193 -28.55 -41.59 -75.42
C ALA A 193 -27.04 -41.47 -75.34
N GLU A 194 -26.47 -40.39 -75.84
CA GLU A 194 -25.05 -40.14 -75.83
C GLU A 194 -24.61 -39.48 -74.51
N ALA A 195 -25.41 -38.50 -74.07
CA ALA A 195 -25.11 -37.72 -72.87
C ALA A 195 -25.10 -38.54 -71.57
N GLN A 196 -25.76 -39.68 -71.51
CA GLN A 196 -25.71 -40.63 -70.37
C GLN A 196 -24.29 -41.15 -70.09
N SER A 197 -23.41 -41.10 -71.10
CA SER A 197 -22.01 -41.51 -70.95
C SER A 197 -21.06 -40.37 -70.48
N PHE A 198 -21.61 -39.15 -70.41
CA PHE A 198 -20.79 -37.99 -70.03
C PHE A 198 -20.70 -37.85 -68.50
N VAL A 199 -19.49 -37.54 -68.07
CA VAL A 199 -19.22 -37.38 -66.60
C VAL A 199 -18.61 -36.01 -66.31
N ALA A 200 -18.93 -35.51 -65.13
CA ALA A 200 -18.34 -34.25 -64.66
C ALA A 200 -16.82 -34.37 -64.64
N GLY A 201 -16.12 -33.33 -65.09
CA GLY A 201 -14.67 -33.26 -65.23
C GLY A 201 -14.15 -33.77 -66.59
N GLN A 202 -15.01 -34.30 -67.45
CA GLN A 202 -14.63 -34.76 -68.78
C GLN A 202 -14.37 -33.55 -69.71
N ALA A 203 -13.38 -33.66 -70.60
CA ALA A 203 -13.03 -32.65 -71.56
C ALA A 203 -14.12 -32.50 -72.63
N ALA A 204 -14.40 -31.25 -72.97
CA ALA A 204 -15.31 -30.84 -74.06
C ALA A 204 -14.60 -29.83 -74.96
N GLN A 205 -14.93 -29.86 -76.24
CA GLN A 205 -14.49 -28.83 -77.19
C GLN A 205 -15.64 -27.86 -77.40
N VAL A 206 -15.40 -26.58 -77.28
CA VAL A 206 -16.38 -25.53 -77.44
C VAL A 206 -15.94 -24.64 -78.58
N MET A 207 -16.86 -24.34 -79.54
CA MET A 207 -16.61 -23.55 -80.70
C MET A 207 -17.56 -22.32 -80.69
N PRO A 208 -17.07 -21.14 -80.33
CA PRO A 208 -17.84 -19.90 -80.46
C PRO A 208 -18.16 -19.53 -81.90
N ASP A 209 -19.32 -19.04 -82.11
CA ASP A 209 -19.84 -18.66 -83.47
C ASP A 209 -19.08 -17.47 -84.08
N THR A 210 -18.45 -16.66 -83.28
CA THR A 210 -17.75 -15.44 -83.71
C THR A 210 -16.31 -15.65 -84.15
N THR A 211 -15.62 -16.66 -83.56
CA THR A 211 -14.16 -16.88 -83.80
C THR A 211 -13.84 -18.17 -84.50
N PHE A 212 -14.72 -19.16 -84.48
CA PHE A 212 -14.53 -20.50 -85.01
C PHE A 212 -13.27 -21.24 -84.43
N GLU A 213 -12.68 -20.66 -83.34
CA GLU A 213 -11.57 -21.33 -82.59
C GLU A 213 -12.15 -22.38 -81.66
N THR A 214 -11.43 -23.49 -81.55
CA THR A 214 -11.84 -24.53 -80.61
C THR A 214 -11.25 -24.25 -79.27
N LEU A 215 -12.10 -24.01 -78.29
CA LEU A 215 -11.75 -23.80 -76.88
C LEU A 215 -11.90 -25.10 -76.13
N ASN A 216 -10.98 -25.36 -75.16
CA ASN A 216 -11.08 -26.50 -74.28
C ASN A 216 -11.98 -26.14 -73.06
N GLY A 217 -13.02 -26.90 -72.91
CA GLY A 217 -13.89 -26.82 -71.72
C GLY A 217 -13.91 -28.13 -70.95
N THR A 218 -14.51 -28.12 -69.79
CA THR A 218 -14.75 -29.30 -68.97
C THR A 218 -16.24 -29.39 -68.58
N ILE A 219 -16.81 -30.58 -68.65
CA ILE A 219 -18.20 -30.77 -68.23
C ILE A 219 -18.27 -30.53 -66.71
N ARG A 220 -19.15 -29.59 -66.36
CA ARG A 220 -19.45 -29.30 -64.95
C ARG A 220 -20.59 -30.15 -64.42
N SER A 221 -21.66 -30.29 -65.20
CA SER A 221 -22.83 -31.06 -64.86
C SER A 221 -23.57 -31.53 -66.10
N VAL A 222 -24.27 -32.65 -65.99
CA VAL A 222 -25.19 -33.17 -66.99
C VAL A 222 -26.57 -33.25 -66.33
N SER A 223 -27.58 -32.66 -66.93
CA SER A 223 -28.97 -32.75 -66.41
C SER A 223 -29.58 -34.13 -66.66
N GLY A 224 -30.70 -34.41 -66.02
CA GLY A 224 -31.52 -35.52 -66.39
C GLY A 224 -32.07 -35.41 -67.83
N ALA A 225 -32.54 -36.48 -68.37
CA ALA A 225 -33.13 -36.52 -69.69
C ALA A 225 -34.53 -35.86 -69.68
N ASP A 226 -34.67 -34.81 -70.47
CA ASP A 226 -35.91 -34.05 -70.63
C ASP A 226 -36.40 -34.17 -72.10
N PRO A 227 -37.70 -34.18 -72.36
CA PRO A 227 -38.19 -34.11 -73.77
C PRO A 227 -37.89 -32.76 -74.42
N ALA A 228 -37.26 -32.77 -75.59
CA ALA A 228 -36.98 -31.57 -76.35
C ALA A 228 -38.20 -31.21 -77.22
N GLY A 229 -38.89 -30.10 -76.92
CA GLY A 229 -40.02 -29.58 -77.71
C GLY A 229 -41.15 -30.58 -77.88
N ASP A 230 -41.62 -30.77 -79.10
CA ASP A 230 -42.75 -31.67 -79.44
C ASP A 230 -42.44 -33.20 -79.37
N ALA A 231 -41.68 -33.62 -78.42
CA ALA A 231 -41.69 -34.96 -77.81
C ALA A 231 -41.11 -36.15 -78.58
N SER A 232 -40.28 -35.99 -79.57
CA SER A 232 -39.64 -37.12 -80.27
C SER A 232 -38.19 -37.37 -79.88
N LEU A 233 -37.53 -36.40 -79.25
CA LEU A 233 -36.10 -36.51 -78.87
C LEU A 233 -35.94 -36.18 -77.41
N MET A 234 -35.36 -37.13 -76.69
CA MET A 234 -34.92 -36.91 -75.31
C MET A 234 -33.54 -36.26 -75.36
N THR A 235 -33.39 -35.15 -74.62
CA THR A 235 -32.12 -34.40 -74.52
C THR A 235 -31.63 -34.28 -73.06
N CYS A 236 -30.34 -34.15 -72.88
CA CYS A 236 -29.73 -33.75 -71.65
C CYS A 236 -29.01 -32.41 -71.85
N THR A 237 -29.26 -31.47 -71.00
CA THR A 237 -28.47 -30.23 -70.96
C THR A 237 -27.15 -30.46 -70.30
N VAL A 238 -26.07 -30.23 -71.00
CA VAL A 238 -24.70 -30.36 -70.47
C VAL A 238 -24.13 -28.95 -70.25
N THR A 239 -23.81 -28.67 -69.02
CA THR A 239 -23.13 -27.43 -68.66
C THR A 239 -21.61 -27.61 -68.73
N ILE A 240 -20.97 -26.86 -69.58
CA ILE A 240 -19.54 -26.90 -69.84
C ILE A 240 -18.89 -25.65 -69.28
N ALA A 241 -17.88 -25.80 -68.47
CA ALA A 241 -17.05 -24.70 -67.93
C ALA A 241 -15.89 -24.46 -68.92
N VAL A 242 -15.80 -23.25 -69.43
CA VAL A 242 -14.76 -22.83 -70.37
C VAL A 242 -13.90 -21.75 -69.71
N PRO A 243 -12.60 -21.97 -69.50
CA PRO A 243 -11.70 -20.93 -69.01
C PRO A 243 -11.69 -19.74 -69.95
N ASN A 244 -11.86 -18.53 -69.41
CA ASN A 244 -11.91 -17.31 -70.17
C ASN A 244 -10.65 -16.47 -69.96
N ALA A 245 -9.84 -16.34 -70.98
CA ALA A 245 -8.67 -15.46 -70.97
C ALA A 245 -9.03 -13.96 -71.25
N GLY A 246 -10.33 -13.63 -71.18
CA GLY A 246 -10.83 -12.28 -71.35
C GLY A 246 -11.52 -12.02 -72.76
N SER A 247 -11.65 -13.04 -73.62
CA SER A 247 -12.22 -12.91 -74.97
C SER A 247 -13.67 -13.39 -75.04
N LEU A 248 -14.15 -14.17 -74.06
CA LEU A 248 -15.54 -14.66 -74.10
C LEU A 248 -16.49 -13.69 -73.39
N THR A 249 -17.64 -13.47 -73.99
CA THR A 249 -18.70 -12.63 -73.41
C THR A 249 -20.05 -13.34 -73.48
N THR A 250 -21.01 -12.89 -72.73
CA THR A 250 -22.38 -13.43 -72.71
C THR A 250 -23.17 -13.14 -74.06
N ALA A 251 -22.64 -12.25 -74.90
CA ALA A 251 -23.25 -11.95 -76.25
C ALA A 251 -22.90 -13.03 -77.25
N GLN A 252 -21.87 -13.84 -77.01
CA GLN A 252 -21.42 -14.90 -77.90
C GLN A 252 -22.20 -16.18 -77.66
N ALA A 253 -22.59 -16.83 -78.72
CA ALA A 253 -23.16 -18.16 -78.73
C ALA A 253 -22.09 -19.18 -79.16
N ALA A 254 -22.21 -20.40 -78.67
CA ALA A 254 -21.28 -21.49 -78.99
C ALA A 254 -22.01 -22.83 -79.15
N VAL A 255 -21.40 -23.70 -79.90
CA VAL A 255 -21.71 -25.13 -79.91
C VAL A 255 -20.61 -25.89 -79.19
N ALA A 256 -20.92 -27.08 -78.70
CA ALA A 256 -19.96 -27.92 -78.03
C ALA A 256 -19.91 -29.31 -78.66
N GLN A 257 -18.74 -29.96 -78.50
CA GLN A 257 -18.51 -31.32 -78.91
C GLN A 257 -17.86 -32.10 -77.73
N VAL A 258 -18.44 -33.28 -77.42
CA VAL A 258 -17.93 -34.18 -76.37
C VAL A 258 -17.82 -35.56 -77.02
N ASN A 259 -16.63 -36.14 -76.92
CA ASN A 259 -16.32 -37.47 -77.49
C ASN A 259 -16.72 -37.60 -79.00
N GLY A 260 -16.64 -36.51 -79.79
CA GLY A 260 -17.05 -36.50 -81.17
C GLY A 260 -18.53 -36.28 -81.42
N VAL A 261 -19.36 -36.19 -80.36
CA VAL A 261 -20.78 -35.88 -80.46
C VAL A 261 -20.97 -34.35 -80.36
N SER A 262 -21.63 -33.74 -81.30
CA SER A 262 -21.91 -32.30 -81.27
C SER A 262 -23.22 -31.99 -80.57
N SER A 263 -23.30 -30.81 -79.93
CA SER A 263 -24.55 -30.33 -79.33
C SER A 263 -25.61 -30.11 -80.40
N LEU A 264 -26.89 -30.24 -80.00
CA LEU A 264 -28.07 -30.08 -80.88
C LEU A 264 -28.39 -28.59 -81.16
N ASN A 265 -28.00 -27.73 -80.26
CA ASN A 265 -28.24 -26.27 -80.30
C ASN A 265 -26.96 -25.52 -79.99
N SER A 266 -27.01 -24.24 -80.32
CA SER A 266 -26.06 -23.25 -79.80
C SER A 266 -26.67 -22.53 -78.60
N ALA A 267 -25.85 -22.16 -77.60
CA ALA A 267 -26.30 -21.38 -76.46
C ALA A 267 -25.33 -20.24 -76.17
N HIS A 268 -25.82 -19.21 -75.56
CA HIS A 268 -25.00 -18.10 -75.09
C HIS A 268 -24.21 -18.47 -73.84
N PHE A 269 -23.03 -17.94 -73.70
CA PHE A 269 -22.23 -18.07 -72.45
C PHE A 269 -22.92 -17.36 -71.29
N THR A 270 -22.78 -17.89 -70.11
CA THR A 270 -23.22 -17.28 -68.89
C THR A 270 -22.04 -17.19 -67.92
N TYR A 271 -22.04 -16.24 -66.97
CA TYR A 271 -21.01 -16.16 -65.97
C TYR A 271 -21.11 -17.35 -64.99
N GLN A 272 -19.99 -17.79 -64.49
CA GLN A 272 -19.96 -18.86 -63.50
C GLN A 272 -20.64 -18.43 -62.19
N ARG A 273 -20.41 -17.18 -61.79
CA ARG A 273 -21.07 -16.52 -60.67
C ARG A 273 -21.29 -15.07 -61.01
N GLU A 274 -22.43 -14.58 -60.60
CA GLU A 274 -22.78 -13.17 -60.62
C GLU A 274 -23.41 -12.85 -59.28
N GLU A 275 -22.94 -11.82 -58.62
CA GLU A 275 -23.42 -11.36 -57.32
C GLU A 275 -23.87 -9.92 -57.42
N THR A 276 -25.04 -9.67 -56.91
CA THR A 276 -25.54 -8.31 -56.67
C THR A 276 -25.22 -7.92 -55.26
N VAL A 277 -24.22 -7.06 -55.08
CA VAL A 277 -23.80 -6.56 -53.77
C VAL A 277 -24.79 -5.50 -53.30
N VAL A 278 -25.22 -5.65 -52.05
CA VAL A 278 -26.19 -4.74 -51.44
C VAL A 278 -25.59 -3.98 -50.29
N ALA A 279 -26.09 -2.79 -50.00
CA ALA A 279 -25.69 -2.00 -48.87
C ALA A 279 -26.14 -2.68 -47.54
N ALA A 280 -25.22 -2.90 -46.61
CA ALA A 280 -25.52 -3.49 -45.32
C ALA A 280 -26.24 -2.50 -44.37
N ALA A 281 -26.07 -1.20 -44.57
CA ALA A 281 -26.68 -0.12 -43.79
C ALA A 281 -27.16 1.04 -44.64
N SER A 282 -28.04 1.84 -44.09
CA SER A 282 -28.48 3.10 -44.73
C SER A 282 -27.48 4.22 -44.39
N GLY A 283 -27.17 5.05 -45.40
CA GLY A 283 -26.23 6.16 -45.26
C GLY A 283 -25.93 6.86 -46.55
N THR A 284 -24.79 7.50 -46.64
CA THR A 284 -24.26 8.16 -47.84
C THR A 284 -22.97 7.47 -48.27
N VAL A 285 -22.82 7.16 -49.52
CA VAL A 285 -21.56 6.61 -50.07
C VAL A 285 -20.45 7.64 -49.91
N SER A 286 -19.47 7.38 -49.05
CA SER A 286 -18.35 8.29 -48.84
C SER A 286 -17.30 8.17 -49.93
N GLU A 287 -17.02 6.97 -50.39
CA GLU A 287 -16.04 6.69 -51.44
C GLU A 287 -16.33 5.34 -52.12
N LEU A 288 -15.95 5.24 -53.37
CA LEU A 288 -15.80 3.98 -54.07
C LEU A 288 -14.35 3.54 -53.99
N CYS A 289 -14.09 2.42 -53.34
CA CYS A 289 -12.73 1.91 -53.11
C CYS A 289 -12.10 1.27 -54.34
N VAL A 290 -12.96 0.86 -55.30
CA VAL A 290 -12.57 0.25 -56.59
C VAL A 290 -13.34 0.90 -57.72
N LYS A 291 -12.89 0.69 -58.95
CA LYS A 291 -13.53 1.22 -60.18
C LYS A 291 -14.23 0.10 -60.94
N GLU A 292 -15.17 0.49 -61.81
CA GLU A 292 -15.73 -0.45 -62.79
C GLU A 292 -14.60 -1.07 -63.63
N GLY A 293 -14.69 -2.35 -63.93
CA GLY A 293 -13.67 -3.12 -64.63
C GLY A 293 -12.48 -3.58 -63.73
N SER A 294 -12.46 -3.20 -62.45
CA SER A 294 -11.41 -3.69 -61.52
C SER A 294 -11.68 -5.12 -61.09
N THR A 295 -10.63 -5.92 -61.00
CA THR A 295 -10.70 -7.25 -60.40
C THR A 295 -10.64 -7.15 -58.87
N VAL A 296 -11.57 -7.81 -58.19
CA VAL A 296 -11.69 -7.87 -56.72
C VAL A 296 -11.67 -9.33 -56.24
N ARG A 297 -11.23 -9.49 -55.02
CA ARG A 297 -11.27 -10.80 -54.31
C ARG A 297 -12.48 -10.84 -53.39
N GLN A 298 -12.89 -12.01 -53.03
CA GLN A 298 -13.87 -12.20 -51.96
C GLN A 298 -13.45 -11.43 -50.70
N ASP A 299 -14.39 -10.76 -50.07
CA ASP A 299 -14.24 -9.90 -48.88
C ASP A 299 -13.52 -8.56 -49.11
N ASP A 300 -13.12 -8.23 -50.35
CA ASP A 300 -12.60 -6.90 -50.63
C ASP A 300 -13.68 -5.82 -50.44
N VAL A 301 -13.29 -4.67 -49.85
CA VAL A 301 -14.17 -3.53 -49.68
C VAL A 301 -14.32 -2.80 -51.03
N ILE A 302 -15.52 -2.71 -51.54
CA ILE A 302 -15.82 -2.05 -52.82
C ILE A 302 -16.25 -0.59 -52.65
N LEU A 303 -16.95 -0.27 -51.60
CA LEU A 303 -17.31 1.10 -51.23
C LEU A 303 -17.50 1.25 -49.74
N ARG A 304 -17.47 2.49 -49.25
CA ARG A 304 -17.76 2.83 -47.86
C ARG A 304 -19.00 3.69 -47.75
N ILE A 305 -19.77 3.41 -46.68
CA ILE A 305 -20.98 4.15 -46.34
C ILE A 305 -20.73 4.88 -45.03
N THR A 306 -21.14 6.14 -44.97
CA THR A 306 -21.14 6.95 -43.73
C THR A 306 -22.54 7.50 -43.49
N GLY A 307 -22.85 7.74 -42.22
CA GLY A 307 -24.16 8.31 -41.87
C GLY A 307 -24.27 8.55 -40.36
N LYS A 308 -24.98 9.62 -40.00
CA LYS A 308 -25.15 10.00 -38.60
C LYS A 308 -25.72 8.89 -37.73
N ASP A 309 -26.62 8.09 -38.27
CA ASP A 309 -27.23 6.99 -37.52
C ASP A 309 -26.24 5.82 -37.37
N LEU A 310 -25.47 5.53 -38.40
CA LEU A 310 -24.43 4.51 -38.39
C LEU A 310 -23.28 4.91 -37.43
N ASP A 311 -22.83 6.16 -37.52
CA ASP A 311 -21.82 6.70 -36.57
C ASP A 311 -22.30 6.63 -35.13
N LYS A 312 -23.59 6.91 -34.87
CA LYS A 312 -24.19 6.80 -33.54
C LYS A 312 -24.26 5.36 -33.09
N GLN A 313 -24.61 4.42 -33.93
CA GLN A 313 -24.65 2.99 -33.63
C GLN A 313 -23.24 2.48 -33.31
N THR A 314 -22.24 2.82 -34.12
CA THR A 314 -20.84 2.47 -33.92
C THR A 314 -20.33 3.03 -32.59
N LYS A 315 -20.66 4.29 -32.28
CA LYS A 315 -20.31 4.91 -31.01
C LYS A 315 -20.98 4.22 -29.80
N ASN A 316 -22.27 3.92 -29.92
CA ASN A 316 -22.98 3.21 -28.86
C ASN A 316 -22.39 1.81 -28.62
N ALA A 317 -22.01 1.10 -29.68
CA ALA A 317 -21.37 -0.20 -29.60
C ALA A 317 -19.98 -0.08 -28.95
N ALA A 318 -19.18 0.94 -29.31
CA ALA A 318 -17.90 1.24 -28.70
C ALA A 318 -18.03 1.57 -27.19
N ASP A 319 -19.04 2.37 -26.83
CA ASP A 319 -19.33 2.70 -25.45
C ASP A 319 -19.76 1.45 -24.66
N SER A 320 -20.50 0.54 -25.27
CA SER A 320 -20.90 -0.75 -24.67
C SER A 320 -19.71 -1.68 -24.49
N LEU A 321 -18.80 -1.76 -25.47
CA LEU A 321 -17.55 -2.50 -25.38
C LEU A 321 -16.69 -1.97 -24.23
N ARG A 322 -16.51 -0.67 -24.18
CA ARG A 322 -15.75 -0.03 -23.10
C ARG A 322 -16.35 -0.29 -21.72
N ALA A 323 -17.69 -0.29 -21.61
CA ALA A 323 -18.36 -0.63 -20.35
C ALA A 323 -18.08 -2.08 -19.92
N ALA A 324 -18.10 -3.02 -20.86
CA ALA A 324 -17.79 -4.43 -20.62
C ALA A 324 -16.31 -4.61 -20.22
N GLU A 325 -15.37 -3.93 -20.87
CA GLU A 325 -13.95 -3.93 -20.53
C GLU A 325 -13.70 -3.41 -19.10
N LEU A 326 -14.38 -2.32 -18.72
CA LEU A 326 -14.29 -1.78 -17.37
C LEU A 326 -14.82 -2.77 -16.32
N GLN A 327 -15.91 -3.48 -16.65
CA GLN A 327 -16.46 -4.51 -15.77
C GLN A 327 -15.49 -5.69 -15.62
N MET A 328 -14.87 -6.15 -16.71
CA MET A 328 -13.84 -7.18 -16.70
C MET A 328 -12.63 -6.75 -15.84
N SER A 329 -12.11 -5.54 -16.05
CA SER A 329 -11.00 -4.99 -15.27
C SER A 329 -11.34 -4.89 -13.78
N SER A 330 -12.59 -4.57 -13.43
CA SER A 330 -13.05 -4.58 -12.04
C SER A 330 -13.07 -5.99 -11.44
N ALA A 331 -13.51 -6.99 -12.22
CA ALA A 331 -13.49 -8.39 -11.79
C ALA A 331 -12.06 -8.91 -11.59
N GLU A 332 -11.12 -8.57 -12.49
CA GLU A 332 -9.71 -8.91 -12.38
C GLU A 332 -9.07 -8.30 -11.12
N LYS A 333 -9.34 -7.00 -10.85
CA LYS A 333 -8.88 -6.35 -9.63
C LYS A 333 -9.46 -7.00 -8.38
N THR A 334 -10.71 -7.43 -8.42
CA THR A 334 -11.31 -8.14 -7.31
C THR A 334 -10.58 -9.46 -7.05
N ILE A 335 -10.26 -10.22 -8.09
CA ILE A 335 -9.51 -11.47 -7.98
C ILE A 335 -8.09 -11.22 -7.47
N SER A 336 -7.42 -10.15 -7.89
CA SER A 336 -6.06 -9.86 -7.41
C SER A 336 -6.00 -9.67 -5.89
N HIS A 337 -7.09 -9.26 -5.24
CA HIS A 337 -7.16 -9.15 -3.78
C HIS A 337 -7.22 -10.50 -3.05
N TYR A 338 -7.44 -11.61 -3.77
CA TYR A 338 -7.44 -12.97 -3.22
C TYR A 338 -6.04 -13.58 -3.11
N THR A 339 -5.05 -12.96 -3.74
CA THR A 339 -3.64 -13.21 -3.48
C THR A 339 -3.10 -12.04 -2.66
N ILE A 340 -2.56 -12.33 -1.49
CA ILE A 340 -2.08 -11.32 -0.54
C ILE A 340 -0.57 -11.42 -0.47
N ASP A 341 0.09 -10.36 -0.91
CA ASP A 341 1.54 -10.27 -0.98
C ASP A 341 2.09 -9.47 0.22
N ALA A 342 3.37 -9.67 0.52
CA ALA A 342 4.09 -8.89 1.51
C ALA A 342 4.30 -7.44 1.04
N PRO A 343 3.78 -6.43 1.77
CA PRO A 343 3.94 -5.02 1.38
C PRO A 343 5.33 -4.47 1.69
N ILE A 344 6.03 -5.07 2.64
CA ILE A 344 7.40 -4.75 3.05
C ILE A 344 8.22 -6.04 3.18
N SER A 345 9.54 -5.92 3.03
CA SER A 345 10.46 -6.99 3.42
C SER A 345 10.67 -6.98 4.93
N GLY A 346 10.85 -8.14 5.54
CA GLY A 346 11.06 -8.22 6.97
C GLY A 346 10.82 -9.61 7.54
N THR A 347 10.59 -9.67 8.86
CA THR A 347 10.38 -10.92 9.60
C THR A 347 8.92 -11.01 10.07
N ILE A 348 8.32 -12.18 9.94
CA ILE A 348 6.97 -12.46 10.44
C ILE A 348 7.01 -12.56 11.97
N VAL A 349 6.32 -11.66 12.65
CA VAL A 349 6.27 -11.62 14.13
C VAL A 349 4.94 -12.09 14.69
N ASP A 350 3.88 -12.08 13.89
CA ASP A 350 2.56 -12.57 14.30
C ASP A 350 1.86 -13.22 13.10
N LYS A 351 1.22 -14.37 13.30
CA LYS A 351 0.44 -15.11 12.30
C LYS A 351 -0.87 -15.57 12.95
N LYS A 352 -1.96 -14.89 12.62
CA LYS A 352 -3.28 -15.14 13.22
C LYS A 352 -4.12 -16.11 12.43
N VAL A 353 -3.86 -16.21 11.13
CA VAL A 353 -4.67 -17.00 10.19
C VAL A 353 -3.81 -18.08 9.56
N LYS A 354 -4.41 -19.27 9.40
CA LYS A 354 -3.78 -20.47 8.82
C LYS A 354 -4.54 -20.93 7.60
N ALA A 355 -3.92 -21.80 6.81
CA ALA A 355 -4.61 -22.51 5.73
C ALA A 355 -5.81 -23.28 6.29
N GLY A 356 -6.96 -23.18 5.61
CA GLY A 356 -8.25 -23.75 6.01
C GLY A 356 -9.15 -22.81 6.82
N ASP A 357 -8.63 -21.69 7.33
CA ASP A 357 -9.44 -20.71 8.06
C ASP A 357 -10.37 -19.95 7.12
N LYS A 358 -11.54 -19.57 7.63
CA LYS A 358 -12.53 -18.81 6.86
C LYS A 358 -12.56 -17.35 7.30
N LEU A 359 -12.18 -16.46 6.39
CA LEU A 359 -12.22 -15.01 6.59
C LEU A 359 -13.65 -14.48 6.47
N SER A 360 -14.10 -13.73 7.46
CA SER A 360 -15.44 -13.14 7.50
C SER A 360 -15.36 -11.63 7.67
N ALA A 361 -16.25 -10.90 6.99
CA ALA A 361 -16.32 -9.44 7.06
C ALA A 361 -16.66 -8.92 8.47
N ASN A 362 -17.31 -9.72 9.30
CA ASN A 362 -17.76 -9.33 10.63
C ASN A 362 -16.73 -9.60 11.74
N ASP A 363 -15.63 -10.29 11.41
CA ASP A 363 -14.59 -10.64 12.37
C ASP A 363 -13.35 -9.77 12.17
N THR A 364 -13.26 -8.68 12.93
CA THR A 364 -12.12 -7.75 12.88
C THR A 364 -10.80 -8.39 13.30
N ALA A 365 -10.84 -9.47 14.09
CA ALA A 365 -9.64 -10.20 14.48
C ALA A 365 -9.10 -11.05 13.32
N MET A 366 -9.98 -11.62 12.51
CA MET A 366 -9.64 -12.38 11.31
C MET A 366 -9.25 -11.51 10.11
N GLN A 367 -9.52 -10.21 10.14
CA GLN A 367 -9.06 -9.28 9.10
C GLN A 367 -7.55 -9.00 9.20
N ASN A 368 -6.95 -9.10 10.38
CA ASN A 368 -5.51 -8.98 10.58
C ASN A 368 -4.86 -10.36 10.43
N LEU A 369 -4.24 -10.62 9.30
CA LEU A 369 -3.72 -11.94 8.94
C LEU A 369 -2.39 -12.25 9.61
N CYS A 370 -1.42 -11.36 9.44
CA CYS A 370 -0.09 -11.45 10.02
C CYS A 370 0.51 -10.05 10.22
N THR A 371 1.60 -9.97 10.99
CA THR A 371 2.38 -8.75 11.18
C THR A 371 3.82 -9.00 10.77
N ILE A 372 4.38 -8.06 10.01
CA ILE A 372 5.74 -8.08 9.49
C ILE A 372 6.49 -6.93 10.13
N TYR A 373 7.69 -7.19 10.64
CA TYR A 373 8.61 -6.18 11.14
C TYR A 373 9.80 -6.04 10.19
N ASP A 374 10.06 -4.82 9.76
CA ASP A 374 11.32 -4.49 9.10
C ASP A 374 12.41 -4.37 10.17
N MET A 375 13.36 -5.30 10.11
CA MET A 375 14.49 -5.40 11.04
C MET A 375 15.79 -4.90 10.41
N SER A 376 15.73 -4.02 9.40
CA SER A 376 16.93 -3.46 8.76
C SER A 376 17.72 -2.53 9.68
N TYR A 377 17.04 -1.87 10.61
CA TYR A 377 17.56 -1.11 11.73
C TYR A 377 16.50 -1.05 12.83
N LEU A 378 16.86 -0.56 14.00
CA LEU A 378 15.90 -0.34 15.08
C LEU A 378 15.70 1.16 15.33
N GLU A 379 14.56 1.51 15.89
CA GLU A 379 14.24 2.86 16.32
C GLU A 379 13.91 2.89 17.81
N MET A 380 14.52 3.80 18.54
CA MET A 380 14.12 4.11 19.90
C MET A 380 13.31 5.40 19.91
N LYS A 381 12.11 5.36 20.48
CA LYS A 381 11.25 6.54 20.62
C LYS A 381 11.30 7.05 22.04
N LEU A 382 11.70 8.31 22.19
CA LEU A 382 11.85 9.04 23.43
C LEU A 382 10.84 10.17 23.49
N ASN A 383 10.37 10.48 24.71
CA ASN A 383 9.59 11.70 24.95
C ASN A 383 10.48 12.68 25.74
N VAL A 384 10.91 13.75 25.10
CA VAL A 384 11.82 14.74 25.67
C VAL A 384 11.03 15.96 26.14
N ASP A 385 11.31 16.41 27.36
CA ASP A 385 10.68 17.58 27.97
C ASP A 385 10.97 18.87 27.19
N GLU A 386 10.01 19.81 27.20
CA GLU A 386 10.10 21.12 26.51
C GLU A 386 11.35 21.92 26.88
N LEU A 387 11.82 21.81 28.12
CA LEU A 387 13.00 22.55 28.57
C LEU A 387 14.31 22.01 28.01
N LYS A 388 14.32 20.74 27.59
CA LYS A 388 15.51 20.03 27.10
C LYS A 388 15.55 19.88 25.59
N ILE A 389 14.41 19.88 24.92
CA ILE A 389 14.32 19.64 23.46
C ILE A 389 15.17 20.60 22.62
N ARG A 390 15.33 21.85 23.08
CA ARG A 390 16.09 22.87 22.36
C ARG A 390 17.62 22.63 22.39
N SER A 391 18.10 21.73 23.22
CA SER A 391 19.50 21.32 23.30
C SER A 391 19.82 20.07 22.49
N LEU A 392 18.84 19.50 21.79
CA LEU A 392 19.00 18.32 20.95
C LEU A 392 18.92 18.70 19.47
N GLU A 393 19.74 18.05 18.66
CA GLU A 393 19.81 18.26 17.21
C GLU A 393 19.76 16.93 16.47
N VAL A 394 19.17 16.95 15.27
CA VAL A 394 19.18 15.78 14.37
C VAL A 394 20.62 15.51 13.92
N GLY A 395 21.01 14.24 13.94
CA GLY A 395 22.37 13.80 13.64
C GLY A 395 23.26 13.65 14.87
N GLN A 396 22.78 13.95 16.08
CA GLN A 396 23.53 13.82 17.33
C GLN A 396 23.65 12.36 17.73
N GLU A 397 24.84 11.96 18.18
CA GLU A 397 25.10 10.60 18.67
C GLU A 397 24.46 10.37 20.03
N VAL A 398 23.99 9.14 20.23
CA VAL A 398 23.28 8.69 21.43
C VAL A 398 23.86 7.36 21.88
N ASP A 399 24.20 7.26 23.16
CA ASP A 399 24.55 5.99 23.81
C ASP A 399 23.28 5.34 24.37
N ILE A 400 23.04 4.10 23.98
CA ILE A 400 21.82 3.38 24.33
C ILE A 400 22.19 2.15 25.15
N THR A 401 21.54 2.00 26.30
CA THR A 401 21.65 0.83 27.16
C THR A 401 20.27 0.22 27.36
N ALA A 402 20.15 -1.09 27.17
CA ALA A 402 18.89 -1.80 27.37
C ALA A 402 18.93 -2.60 28.67
N ASP A 403 17.85 -2.56 29.44
CA ASP A 403 17.75 -3.29 30.71
C ASP A 403 17.84 -4.81 30.51
N ALA A 404 17.42 -5.30 29.35
CA ALA A 404 17.44 -6.72 28.99
C ALA A 404 18.83 -7.23 28.59
N VAL A 405 19.78 -6.33 28.24
CA VAL A 405 21.16 -6.67 27.82
C VAL A 405 22.15 -5.87 28.65
N PRO A 406 22.36 -6.27 29.94
CA PRO A 406 23.20 -5.52 30.85
C PRO A 406 24.67 -5.58 30.45
N GLY A 407 25.33 -4.42 30.44
CA GLY A 407 26.78 -4.29 30.19
C GLY A 407 27.13 -3.95 28.75
N GLU A 408 26.18 -3.97 27.82
CA GLU A 408 26.36 -3.54 26.45
C GLU A 408 25.86 -2.11 26.24
N THR A 409 26.59 -1.35 25.41
CA THR A 409 26.19 0.00 25.00
C THR A 409 26.14 0.06 23.49
N TYR A 410 25.00 0.42 22.97
CA TYR A 410 24.73 0.55 21.54
C TYR A 410 24.83 2.01 21.13
N LYS A 411 25.24 2.24 19.89
CA LYS A 411 25.30 3.60 19.32
C LYS A 411 24.08 3.85 18.47
N GLY A 412 23.46 4.98 18.70
CA GLY A 412 22.36 5.46 17.87
C GLY A 412 22.60 6.91 17.43
N VAL A 413 21.76 7.39 16.54
CA VAL A 413 21.79 8.77 16.04
C VAL A 413 20.36 9.31 16.07
N ILE A 414 20.18 10.55 16.53
CA ILE A 414 18.87 11.22 16.44
C ILE A 414 18.49 11.37 14.98
N SER A 415 17.50 10.63 14.53
CA SER A 415 16.98 10.65 13.15
C SER A 415 15.92 11.72 12.95
N SER A 416 15.09 11.97 13.95
CA SER A 416 14.04 12.98 13.86
C SER A 416 13.63 13.54 15.21
N ILE A 417 13.21 14.80 15.21
CA ILE A 417 12.61 15.51 16.33
C ILE A 417 11.27 16.07 15.84
N LEU A 418 10.18 15.58 16.40
CA LEU A 418 8.85 16.04 16.01
C LEU A 418 8.55 17.40 16.68
N VAL A 419 8.11 18.37 15.87
CA VAL A 419 7.74 19.72 16.36
C VAL A 419 6.37 19.76 17.04
N ALA A 420 5.57 18.70 16.89
CA ALA A 420 4.27 18.57 17.55
C ALA A 420 4.47 17.93 18.93
N GLY A 421 4.48 18.75 19.98
CA GLY A 421 4.51 18.27 21.36
C GLY A 421 3.18 17.67 21.81
N THR A 422 3.25 16.73 22.73
CA THR A 422 2.08 16.16 23.43
C THR A 422 2.07 16.63 24.87
N THR A 423 0.92 17.15 25.34
CA THR A 423 0.78 17.61 26.72
C THR A 423 -0.02 16.59 27.51
N ALA A 424 0.58 16.10 28.58
CA ALA A 424 -0.05 15.19 29.53
C ALA A 424 0.26 15.65 30.97
N ASN A 425 -0.74 15.68 31.82
CA ASN A 425 -0.61 16.06 33.25
C ASN A 425 0.10 17.42 33.48
N GLY A 426 -0.08 18.38 32.53
CA GLY A 426 0.53 19.70 32.65
C GLY A 426 2.00 19.82 32.21
N SER A 427 2.60 18.73 31.73
CA SER A 427 3.93 18.74 31.12
C SER A 427 3.84 18.50 29.62
N THR A 428 4.62 19.26 28.84
CA THR A 428 4.72 19.11 27.39
C THR A 428 6.00 18.34 27.05
N SER A 429 5.86 17.27 26.27
CA SER A 429 6.99 16.50 25.75
C SER A 429 6.95 16.43 24.21
N TYR A 430 8.12 16.30 23.62
CA TYR A 430 8.32 16.18 22.18
C TYR A 430 8.90 14.81 21.85
N PRO A 431 8.25 14.07 20.92
CA PRO A 431 8.79 12.79 20.48
C PRO A 431 10.09 12.96 19.70
N VAL A 432 11.11 12.24 20.10
CA VAL A 432 12.43 12.15 19.45
C VAL A 432 12.64 10.70 19.06
N THR A 433 13.05 10.46 17.81
CA THR A 433 13.39 9.13 17.30
C THR A 433 14.89 9.03 17.15
N VAL A 434 15.45 7.99 17.74
CA VAL A 434 16.86 7.61 17.61
C VAL A 434 16.94 6.35 16.78
N ARG A 435 17.72 6.38 15.71
CA ARG A 435 18.01 5.25 14.84
C ARG A 435 19.21 4.48 15.36
N ILE A 436 19.12 3.15 15.35
CA ILE A 436 20.15 2.21 15.80
C ILE A 436 20.45 1.26 14.65
N ASP A 437 21.63 1.41 14.04
CA ASP A 437 22.03 0.60 12.88
C ASP A 437 22.66 -0.74 13.31
N ASP A 438 23.41 -0.75 14.40
CA ASP A 438 23.97 -1.96 14.98
C ASP A 438 23.01 -2.48 16.06
N MET A 439 22.23 -3.47 15.70
CA MET A 439 21.17 -4.01 16.57
C MET A 439 21.71 -4.93 17.66
N GLY A 440 22.82 -5.64 17.42
CA GLY A 440 23.37 -6.64 18.34
C GLY A 440 22.30 -7.60 18.85
N GLU A 441 22.09 -7.63 20.17
CA GLU A 441 21.06 -8.45 20.85
C GLU A 441 19.76 -7.68 21.15
N LEU A 442 19.62 -6.44 20.65
CA LEU A 442 18.41 -5.64 20.85
C LEU A 442 17.23 -6.21 20.05
N LEU A 443 16.08 -6.26 20.69
CA LEU A 443 14.83 -6.70 20.07
C LEU A 443 13.75 -5.62 20.21
N PRO A 444 12.84 -5.50 19.24
CA PRO A 444 11.66 -4.66 19.36
C PRO A 444 10.83 -5.01 20.61
N GLY A 445 10.36 -3.99 21.32
CA GLY A 445 9.63 -4.13 22.59
C GLY A 445 10.49 -4.00 23.84
N MET A 446 11.82 -4.02 23.73
CA MET A 446 12.71 -3.78 24.88
C MET A 446 12.66 -2.33 25.35
N ASN A 447 12.75 -2.14 26.66
CA ASN A 447 12.97 -0.82 27.25
C ASN A 447 14.45 -0.50 27.26
N ALA A 448 14.77 0.74 26.94
CA ALA A 448 16.14 1.20 26.89
C ALA A 448 16.26 2.64 27.42
N THR A 449 17.45 2.98 27.88
CA THR A 449 17.84 4.32 28.30
C THR A 449 18.81 4.90 27.27
N ALA A 450 18.51 6.09 26.78
CA ALA A 450 19.35 6.84 25.86
C ALA A 450 20.09 7.94 26.63
N LYS A 451 21.40 7.99 26.48
CA LYS A 451 22.27 9.05 27.00
C LYS A 451 22.72 9.94 25.85
N ILE A 452 22.26 11.18 25.86
CA ILE A 452 22.51 12.15 24.80
C ILE A 452 23.40 13.27 25.33
N THR A 453 24.60 13.43 24.77
CA THR A 453 25.48 14.52 25.16
C THR A 453 24.98 15.83 24.58
N THR A 454 24.44 16.71 25.44
CA THR A 454 23.87 18.00 25.01
C THR A 454 24.90 19.12 24.92
N ALA A 455 25.92 19.06 25.77
CA ALA A 455 27.05 20.00 25.71
C ALA A 455 28.28 19.34 26.34
N SER A 456 29.46 19.65 25.80
CA SER A 456 30.73 19.16 26.34
C SER A 456 31.80 20.24 26.24
N VAL A 457 32.50 20.48 27.34
CA VAL A 457 33.68 21.36 27.35
C VAL A 457 34.84 20.64 28.05
N LYS A 458 35.98 20.69 27.43
CA LYS A 458 37.18 19.99 27.94
C LYS A 458 38.11 20.93 28.64
N ASN A 459 38.77 20.43 29.68
CA ASN A 459 39.83 21.10 30.41
C ASN A 459 39.43 22.50 30.93
N VAL A 460 38.21 22.63 31.46
CA VAL A 460 37.70 23.86 32.08
C VAL A 460 37.85 23.86 33.58
N LEU A 461 37.93 25.05 34.20
CA LEU A 461 37.91 25.20 35.64
C LEU A 461 36.56 24.78 36.17
N ALA A 462 36.52 23.77 37.04
CA ALA A 462 35.30 23.13 37.49
C ALA A 462 35.06 23.38 38.98
N LEU A 463 33.84 23.75 39.31
CA LEU A 463 33.36 24.02 40.64
C LEU A 463 32.30 22.98 41.03
N PRO A 464 32.37 22.32 42.20
CA PRO A 464 31.25 21.51 42.64
C PRO A 464 29.95 22.33 42.70
N ASN A 465 28.84 21.73 42.23
CA ASN A 465 27.53 22.42 42.22
C ASN A 465 27.11 22.90 43.60
N ALA A 466 27.46 22.09 44.68
CA ALA A 466 27.21 22.43 46.06
C ALA A 466 27.94 23.67 46.57
N ALA A 467 29.03 24.08 45.89
CA ALA A 467 29.82 25.25 46.28
C ALA A 467 29.26 26.60 45.77
N LEU A 468 28.26 26.58 44.88
CA LEU A 468 27.64 27.75 44.33
C LEU A 468 26.58 28.31 45.29
N VAL A 469 26.82 29.48 45.88
CA VAL A 469 25.92 30.15 46.81
C VAL A 469 25.15 31.26 46.12
N ARG A 470 23.82 31.30 46.35
CA ARG A 470 22.92 32.32 45.75
C ARG A 470 23.06 32.49 44.23
N GLY A 471 23.44 31.38 43.57
CA GLY A 471 23.47 31.30 42.08
C GLY A 471 24.67 32.01 41.42
N SER A 472 25.52 32.73 42.14
CA SER A 472 26.65 33.45 41.51
C SER A 472 27.83 33.77 42.45
N TYR A 473 27.85 33.21 43.63
CA TYR A 473 28.93 33.44 44.61
C TYR A 473 29.54 32.13 45.09
N VAL A 474 30.83 32.14 45.36
CA VAL A 474 31.57 30.99 45.90
C VAL A 474 32.34 31.48 47.14
N LEU A 475 32.34 30.64 48.16
CA LEU A 475 33.10 30.87 49.38
C LEU A 475 34.53 30.36 49.17
N VAL A 476 35.53 31.28 49.22
CA VAL A 476 36.94 30.92 49.06
C VAL A 476 37.72 31.29 50.32
N THR A 477 38.82 30.57 50.63
CA THR A 477 39.69 30.92 51.74
C THR A 477 40.38 32.25 51.50
N LYS A 478 40.66 33.01 52.56
CA LYS A 478 41.35 34.33 52.45
C LYS A 478 42.75 34.24 51.82
N ASP A 479 43.37 33.06 51.88
CA ASP A 479 44.70 32.79 51.33
C ASP A 479 44.66 32.43 49.82
N SER A 480 43.48 32.29 49.24
CA SER A 480 43.31 31.97 47.83
C SER A 480 43.63 33.18 46.91
N PRO A 481 44.25 32.96 45.75
CA PRO A 481 44.55 34.04 44.79
C PRO A 481 43.35 34.90 44.44
N SER A 482 42.16 34.34 44.29
CA SER A 482 40.94 35.06 43.93
C SER A 482 40.28 35.79 45.12
N ALA A 483 40.80 35.68 46.35
CA ALA A 483 40.30 36.42 47.51
C ALA A 483 40.41 37.96 47.35
N ALA A 484 41.32 38.42 46.51
CA ALA A 484 41.44 39.85 46.13
C ALA A 484 40.17 40.42 45.45
N ASN A 485 39.34 39.55 44.86
CA ASN A 485 38.08 39.90 44.18
C ASN A 485 36.87 39.73 45.09
N ALA A 486 37.06 39.79 46.41
CA ALA A 486 36.03 39.58 47.42
C ALA A 486 34.86 40.58 47.28
N GLU A 487 33.64 40.09 47.35
CA GLU A 487 32.44 40.91 47.44
C GLU A 487 32.26 41.47 48.86
N THR A 488 32.46 42.73 49.03
CA THR A 488 32.45 43.40 50.32
C THR A 488 31.05 43.61 50.92
N SER A 489 30.02 43.44 50.07
CA SER A 489 28.62 43.62 50.48
C SER A 489 28.05 42.40 51.24
N MET A 490 28.80 41.25 51.26
CA MET A 490 28.39 40.02 51.89
C MET A 490 29.25 39.67 53.08
N THR A 491 28.62 39.38 54.22
CA THR A 491 29.34 38.89 55.43
C THR A 491 29.66 37.40 55.26
N ALA A 492 30.95 37.07 55.16
CA ALA A 492 31.43 35.70 55.07
C ALA A 492 31.80 35.16 56.47
N PRO A 493 31.82 33.84 56.68
CA PRO A 493 32.34 33.19 57.88
C PRO A 493 33.82 33.52 58.10
N ASP A 494 34.29 33.42 59.33
CA ASP A 494 35.69 33.66 59.66
C ASP A 494 36.64 32.75 58.87
N GLY A 495 37.67 33.38 58.25
CA GLY A 495 38.63 32.69 57.39
C GLY A 495 38.28 32.63 55.92
N TYR A 496 37.07 33.10 55.49
CA TYR A 496 36.58 33.01 54.15
C TYR A 496 36.14 34.38 53.59
N VAL A 497 35.96 34.42 52.27
CA VAL A 497 35.37 35.55 51.54
C VAL A 497 34.49 35.07 50.39
N TYR A 498 33.44 35.80 50.07
CA TYR A 498 32.62 35.53 48.90
C TYR A 498 33.23 36.17 47.67
N VAL A 499 33.36 35.36 46.60
CA VAL A 499 33.79 35.83 45.28
C VAL A 499 32.68 35.63 44.28
N LYS A 500 32.40 36.64 43.51
CA LYS A 500 31.40 36.56 42.43
C LYS A 500 31.97 35.78 41.27
N VAL A 501 31.24 34.80 40.77
CA VAL A 501 31.61 33.95 39.62
C VAL A 501 30.64 34.07 38.47
N THR A 502 31.15 33.86 37.27
CA THR A 502 30.32 33.64 36.08
C THR A 502 30.49 32.19 35.70
N THR A 503 29.40 31.47 35.65
CA THR A 503 29.36 30.03 35.39
C THR A 503 29.04 29.73 33.91
N GLY A 504 29.35 28.55 33.46
CA GLY A 504 29.06 28.03 32.13
C GLY A 504 28.15 26.82 32.18
N ILE A 505 28.52 25.76 31.46
CA ILE A 505 27.78 24.52 31.47
C ILE A 505 27.99 23.78 32.79
N SER A 506 27.01 22.93 33.17
CA SER A 506 27.08 22.08 34.34
C SER A 506 26.73 20.67 34.00
N ASP A 507 27.32 19.71 34.68
CA ASP A 507 26.83 18.34 34.83
C ASP A 507 26.18 18.13 36.22
N ASP A 508 25.97 16.90 36.63
CA ASP A 508 25.30 16.57 37.88
C ASP A 508 26.15 17.00 39.10
N ASP A 509 27.49 16.99 39.02
CA ASP A 509 28.40 17.22 40.11
C ASP A 509 29.10 18.56 40.04
N TYR A 510 29.45 19.04 38.87
CA TYR A 510 30.29 20.20 38.63
C TYR A 510 29.70 21.21 37.66
N ILE A 511 30.11 22.49 37.83
CA ILE A 511 29.78 23.60 36.96
C ILE A 511 31.04 24.29 36.44
N GLU A 512 31.09 24.67 35.17
CA GLU A 512 32.17 25.44 34.58
C GLU A 512 32.24 26.82 35.19
N VAL A 513 33.44 27.26 35.54
CA VAL A 513 33.73 28.63 35.96
C VAL A 513 34.42 29.38 34.81
N LYS A 514 33.69 30.36 34.21
CA LYS A 514 34.22 31.20 33.12
C LYS A 514 35.07 32.37 33.62
N SER A 515 34.72 32.92 34.79
CA SER A 515 35.47 34.00 35.43
C SER A 515 35.16 34.10 36.92
N GLY A 516 36.03 34.78 37.65
CA GLY A 516 35.92 35.06 39.09
C GLY A 516 36.87 34.24 39.96
N LEU A 517 37.21 33.01 39.54
CA LEU A 517 38.14 32.14 40.25
C LEU A 517 39.34 31.76 39.40
N GLN A 518 40.42 31.31 40.04
CA GLN A 518 41.64 30.82 39.39
C GLN A 518 41.93 29.38 39.78
N GLU A 519 42.70 28.70 38.96
CA GLU A 519 43.17 27.35 39.27
C GLU A 519 44.02 27.36 40.52
N GLY A 520 43.74 26.47 41.46
CA GLY A 520 44.40 26.34 42.74
C GLY A 520 43.75 27.14 43.87
N ASP A 521 42.69 27.94 43.61
CA ASP A 521 41.85 28.49 44.69
C ASP A 521 41.32 27.38 45.59
N THR A 522 41.27 27.63 46.89
CA THR A 522 40.64 26.69 47.85
C THR A 522 39.23 27.21 48.13
N ILE A 523 38.25 26.47 47.67
CA ILE A 523 36.84 26.75 47.88
C ILE A 523 36.34 26.04 49.13
N ALA A 524 35.25 26.56 49.71
CA ALA A 524 34.63 25.96 50.88
C ALA A 524 33.11 25.87 50.64
N TYR A 525 32.54 24.72 50.94
CA TYR A 525 31.11 24.49 50.84
C TYR A 525 30.60 23.53 51.91
N ASP A 526 29.34 23.67 52.21
CA ASP A 526 28.67 22.75 53.16
C ASP A 526 28.24 21.49 52.41
N ASN A 527 28.88 20.39 52.76
CA ASN A 527 28.54 19.05 52.21
C ASN A 527 27.53 18.32 53.07
N SER A 528 26.93 18.95 54.08
CA SER A 528 25.78 18.40 54.74
C SER A 528 24.64 18.35 53.73
N SER A 529 24.39 17.17 53.15
CA SER A 529 23.18 16.87 52.41
C SER A 529 21.98 17.04 53.37
N VAL A 530 21.42 18.23 53.40
CA VAL A 530 20.11 18.46 54.03
C VAL A 530 19.12 17.64 53.19
N SER A 531 18.84 16.45 53.68
CA SER A 531 17.73 15.65 53.21
C SER A 531 16.49 16.56 53.21
N ALA A 532 15.71 16.56 52.14
CA ALA A 532 14.44 17.33 52.06
C ALA A 532 13.56 17.08 53.32
N THR A 533 13.73 15.94 53.99
CA THR A 533 13.10 15.56 55.28
C THR A 533 13.52 16.48 56.44
N ASP A 534 14.79 16.91 56.51
CA ASP A 534 15.30 17.77 57.58
C ASP A 534 14.87 19.23 57.36
N PHE A 535 14.70 19.68 56.10
CA PHE A 535 14.16 21.00 55.78
C PHE A 535 12.71 21.13 56.23
N TYR A 536 11.87 20.10 55.97
CA TYR A 536 10.47 20.08 56.42
C TYR A 536 10.35 19.96 57.93
N SER A 537 11.22 19.20 58.61
CA SER A 537 11.24 19.09 60.07
C SER A 537 11.60 20.42 60.76
N ASN A 538 12.58 21.16 60.24
CA ASN A 538 12.95 22.47 60.75
C ASN A 538 11.93 23.55 60.46
N MET A 539 11.23 23.48 59.34
CA MET A 539 10.16 24.41 58.98
C MET A 539 8.91 24.20 59.85
N MET A 540 8.60 22.95 60.24
CA MET A 540 7.52 22.63 61.17
C MET A 540 7.87 23.02 62.60
N ALA A 541 9.11 22.87 63.01
CA ALA A 541 9.57 23.26 64.37
C ALA A 541 9.59 24.79 64.57
N SER A 542 9.73 25.58 63.51
CA SER A 542 9.66 27.05 63.58
C SER A 542 8.21 27.60 63.49
N ALA A 543 7.21 26.79 63.09
CA ALA A 543 5.81 27.18 63.01
C ALA A 543 5.02 26.94 64.30
N GLU A 544 5.59 26.21 65.30
CA GLU A 544 4.94 25.98 66.61
C GLU A 544 5.41 26.93 67.69
N GLY A 545 6.17 28.00 67.37
CA GLY A 545 6.79 28.90 68.34
C GLY A 545 6.12 30.31 68.52
N ASP A 546 5.01 30.63 67.84
CA ASP A 546 4.34 31.93 67.99
C ASP A 546 2.84 31.74 68.30
N ASP A 547 2.53 31.20 69.48
CA ASP A 547 1.23 31.35 70.16
C ASP A 547 1.46 31.24 71.66
N GLU A 548 1.89 32.39 72.29
CA GLU A 548 1.58 32.86 73.63
C GLU A 548 1.42 34.35 73.67
#